data_dbc7cb42175b5156f1f61a5eb082e2e8
#
_entry.id   dbc7cb42175b5156f1f61a5eb082e2e8
#
_cell.length_a   1.000
_cell.length_b   1.000
_cell.length_c   1.000
_cell.angle_alpha   90.00
_cell.angle_beta   90.00
_cell.angle_gamma   90.00
#
_symmetry.space_group_name_H-M   'P 1'
#
loop_
_entity.id
_entity.type
_entity.pdbx_description
1 polymer ?
#
loop_
_entity_poly.entity_id
_entity_poly.type
_entity_poly.pdbx_seq_one_letter_code
_entity_poly.pdbx_strand_id
1 'polypeptide(L)'
;MAKTMTRTFFHGLARNYGPANDGKDNLFHGFADAAFANADDYKSTTGYVFLASEGAITWKSKKQTIIAMSSTESEYVALSEAGREAFWLRNLFDELGFPQMGPTVIKSDNEGSVILSHNPQFHAWTKHIKIRHHWVRDLVNDKILDVQSCRDPEQTADILTKPLPKPKHQRHRCEMGMGGTE
;
A
#
# COMPACT_ATOMS: atom_id res chain seq x y z
N MET A 1 9.03 -25.47 8.94
CA MET A 1 9.36 -24.06 8.55
C MET A 1 8.22 -23.07 8.85
N ALA A 2 6.96 -23.28 8.44
CA ALA A 2 5.86 -22.34 8.69
C ALA A 2 5.63 -21.98 10.17
N LYS A 3 5.67 -22.96 11.11
CA LYS A 3 5.48 -22.70 12.56
C LYS A 3 6.57 -21.80 13.19
N THR A 4 7.79 -21.82 12.66
CA THR A 4 8.89 -20.99 13.16
C THR A 4 8.75 -19.54 12.67
N MET A 5 8.37 -19.33 11.42
CA MET A 5 8.11 -18.00 10.87
C MET A 5 6.96 -17.29 11.59
N THR A 6 5.85 -18.00 11.80
CA THR A 6 4.68 -17.45 12.52
C THR A 6 5.08 -17.02 13.94
N ARG A 7 5.85 -17.83 14.65
CA ARG A 7 6.29 -17.53 16.01
C ARG A 7 7.24 -16.33 16.07
N THR A 8 8.15 -16.17 15.10
CA THR A 8 9.06 -15.02 15.01
C THR A 8 8.30 -13.75 14.67
N PHE A 9 7.34 -13.82 13.74
CA PHE A 9 6.48 -12.69 13.37
C PHE A 9 5.65 -12.19 14.58
N PHE A 10 4.94 -13.10 15.27
CA PHE A 10 4.17 -12.74 16.47
C PHE A 10 5.06 -12.29 17.63
N HIS A 11 6.27 -12.82 17.76
CA HIS A 11 7.22 -12.38 18.80
C HIS A 11 7.78 -10.98 18.48
N GLY A 12 8.01 -10.67 17.21
CA GLY A 12 8.37 -9.32 16.72
C GLY A 12 7.25 -8.31 16.96
N LEU A 13 6.00 -8.66 16.62
CA LEU A 13 4.83 -7.85 16.91
C LEU A 13 4.65 -7.62 18.42
N ALA A 14 4.71 -8.67 19.24
CA ALA A 14 4.58 -8.57 20.69
C ALA A 14 5.69 -7.74 21.33
N ARG A 15 6.91 -7.77 20.80
CA ARG A 15 8.05 -7.01 21.32
C ARG A 15 8.00 -5.54 20.94
N ASN A 16 7.57 -5.23 19.72
CA ASN A 16 7.55 -3.86 19.19
C ASN A 16 6.20 -3.17 19.43
N TYR A 17 5.11 -3.91 19.61
CA TYR A 17 3.73 -3.40 19.68
C TYR A 17 2.93 -3.99 20.86
N GLY A 18 3.61 -4.54 21.89
CA GLY A 18 2.97 -5.01 23.12
C GLY A 18 2.33 -3.86 23.93
N PRO A 19 1.56 -4.18 24.98
CA PRO A 19 0.76 -3.21 25.74
C PRO A 19 1.53 -2.07 26.43
N ALA A 20 2.86 -2.05 26.32
CA ALA A 20 3.73 -0.97 26.81
C ALA A 20 4.05 0.11 25.74
N ASN A 21 3.59 -0.05 24.51
CA ASN A 21 3.77 0.96 23.46
C ASN A 21 2.60 1.95 23.53
N ASP A 22 2.87 3.25 23.63
CA ASP A 22 1.93 4.36 23.89
C ASP A 22 0.85 4.55 22.81
N GLY A 23 0.53 3.55 22.01
CA GLY A 23 -0.53 3.57 20.99
C GLY A 23 -0.25 4.50 19.80
N LYS A 24 0.99 4.96 19.62
CA LYS A 24 1.37 5.92 18.57
C LYS A 24 1.89 5.27 17.30
N ASP A 25 2.34 4.03 17.35
CA ASP A 25 2.95 3.37 16.20
C ASP A 25 1.95 2.48 15.48
N ASN A 26 1.82 2.70 14.18
CA ASN A 26 1.03 1.84 13.31
C ASN A 26 1.71 0.47 13.17
N LEU A 27 0.96 -0.62 13.33
CA LEU A 27 1.44 -2.00 13.20
C LEU A 27 2.00 -2.30 11.82
N PHE A 28 1.42 -1.69 10.81
CA PHE A 28 1.83 -1.82 9.42
C PHE A 28 1.53 -0.55 8.63
N HIS A 29 2.23 -0.39 7.54
CA HIS A 29 2.02 0.67 6.56
C HIS A 29 2.15 0.08 5.16
N GLY A 30 1.67 0.80 4.14
CA GLY A 30 1.68 0.33 2.76
C GLY A 30 2.29 1.31 1.78
N PHE A 31 2.58 0.77 0.59
CA PHE A 31 2.94 1.51 -0.61
C PHE A 31 2.02 1.08 -1.73
N ALA A 32 1.60 2.03 -2.57
CA ALA A 32 0.80 1.76 -3.76
C ALA A 32 1.39 2.50 -4.95
N ASP A 33 1.50 1.81 -6.09
CA ASP A 33 2.05 2.32 -7.35
C ASP A 33 1.29 1.76 -8.55
N ALA A 34 1.30 2.47 -9.66
CA ALA A 34 0.81 1.97 -10.94
C ALA A 34 1.76 2.30 -12.09
N ALA A 35 2.19 1.27 -12.83
CA ALA A 35 2.83 1.50 -14.13
C ALA A 35 1.73 1.80 -15.18
N PHE A 36 1.63 3.07 -15.57
CA PHE A 36 0.60 3.56 -16.51
C PHE A 36 0.81 3.00 -17.91
N ALA A 37 -0.25 2.43 -18.50
CA ALA A 37 -0.33 1.97 -19.89
C ALA A 37 0.87 1.10 -20.34
N ASN A 38 1.43 0.30 -19.42
CA ASN A 38 2.66 -0.47 -19.66
C ASN A 38 2.43 -1.84 -20.32
N ALA A 39 1.17 -2.22 -20.59
CA ALA A 39 0.83 -3.44 -21.30
C ALA A 39 0.43 -3.17 -22.75
N ASP A 40 0.54 -4.18 -23.62
CA ASP A 40 0.23 -4.08 -25.06
C ASP A 40 -1.22 -3.66 -25.34
N ASP A 41 -2.13 -3.93 -24.41
CA ASP A 41 -3.54 -3.51 -24.45
C ASP A 41 -3.81 -2.16 -23.74
N TYR A 42 -2.79 -1.34 -23.56
CA TYR A 42 -2.83 -0.03 -22.89
C TYR A 42 -3.33 -0.06 -21.44
N LYS A 43 -3.43 -1.22 -20.84
CA LYS A 43 -3.77 -1.34 -19.41
C LYS A 43 -2.55 -1.10 -18.54
N SER A 44 -2.79 -0.53 -17.40
CA SER A 44 -1.77 -0.27 -16.37
C SER A 44 -1.58 -1.50 -15.48
N THR A 45 -0.45 -1.55 -14.78
CA THR A 45 -0.19 -2.57 -13.75
C THR A 45 -0.28 -1.93 -12.38
N THR A 46 -1.15 -2.45 -11.52
CA THR A 46 -1.24 -2.09 -10.09
C THR A 46 -0.23 -2.88 -9.30
N GLY A 47 0.51 -2.19 -8.43
CA GLY A 47 1.33 -2.78 -7.38
C GLY A 47 1.00 -2.20 -6.02
N TYR A 48 0.94 -3.04 -4.99
CA TYR A 48 0.96 -2.59 -3.62
C TYR A 48 1.70 -3.59 -2.73
N VAL A 49 2.26 -3.09 -1.64
CA VAL A 49 2.89 -3.89 -0.60
C VAL A 49 2.58 -3.29 0.75
N PHE A 50 2.28 -4.13 1.74
CA PHE A 50 2.20 -3.74 3.14
C PHE A 50 3.35 -4.36 3.93
N LEU A 51 4.00 -3.52 4.72
CA LEU A 51 5.14 -3.87 5.54
C LEU A 51 4.73 -3.81 7.02
N ALA A 52 5.16 -4.82 7.78
CA ALA A 52 5.04 -4.87 9.23
C ALA A 52 6.36 -5.37 9.82
N SER A 53 6.83 -4.73 10.88
CA SER A 53 8.14 -5.02 11.48
C SER A 53 9.26 -4.92 10.44
N GLU A 54 9.85 -6.03 10.03
CA GLU A 54 11.04 -6.09 9.16
C GLU A 54 10.74 -6.70 7.78
N GLY A 55 9.48 -6.77 7.35
CA GLY A 55 9.18 -7.39 6.06
C GLY A 55 7.77 -7.21 5.54
N ALA A 56 7.59 -7.67 4.30
CA ALA A 56 6.30 -7.65 3.63
C ALA A 56 5.36 -8.73 4.21
N ILE A 57 4.14 -8.30 4.55
CA ILE A 57 3.08 -9.19 5.06
C ILE A 57 2.05 -9.52 3.99
N THR A 58 1.80 -8.61 3.05
CA THR A 58 0.98 -8.84 1.87
C THR A 58 1.42 -7.94 0.73
N TRP A 59 1.25 -8.41 -0.50
CA TRP A 59 1.59 -7.67 -1.72
C TRP A 59 0.77 -8.16 -2.90
N LYS A 60 0.69 -7.32 -3.93
CA LYS A 60 0.03 -7.65 -5.18
C LYS A 60 0.73 -6.97 -6.35
N SER A 61 0.85 -7.70 -7.44
CA SER A 61 1.16 -7.18 -8.77
C SER A 61 0.10 -7.70 -9.73
N LYS A 62 -0.68 -6.82 -10.36
CA LYS A 62 -1.78 -7.21 -11.21
C LYS A 62 -2.08 -6.18 -12.29
N LYS A 63 -2.28 -6.66 -13.54
CA LYS A 63 -2.83 -5.84 -14.62
C LYS A 63 -4.24 -5.34 -14.25
N GLN A 64 -4.48 -4.04 -14.45
CA GLN A 64 -5.79 -3.43 -14.24
C GLN A 64 -6.81 -3.96 -15.25
N THR A 65 -8.07 -4.03 -14.84
CA THR A 65 -9.17 -4.51 -15.70
C THR A 65 -9.71 -3.42 -16.61
N ILE A 66 -9.39 -2.16 -16.32
CA ILE A 66 -9.82 -0.98 -17.06
C ILE A 66 -8.60 -0.32 -17.72
N ILE A 67 -8.86 0.49 -18.75
CA ILE A 67 -7.87 1.37 -19.33
C ILE A 67 -8.02 2.72 -18.62
N ALA A 68 -6.98 3.14 -17.91
CA ALA A 68 -6.91 4.45 -17.28
C ALA A 68 -6.61 5.53 -18.36
N MET A 69 -7.20 6.69 -18.22
CA MET A 69 -7.02 7.81 -19.17
C MET A 69 -5.87 8.75 -18.76
N SER A 70 -5.27 8.53 -17.59
CA SER A 70 -4.10 9.26 -17.09
C SER A 70 -3.31 8.43 -16.08
N SER A 71 -2.06 8.81 -15.84
CA SER A 71 -1.24 8.20 -14.77
C SER A 71 -1.92 8.36 -13.40
N THR A 72 -2.45 9.55 -13.09
CA THR A 72 -3.17 9.80 -11.83
C THR A 72 -4.38 8.87 -11.66
N GLU A 73 -5.11 8.59 -12.73
CA GLU A 73 -6.25 7.64 -12.68
C GLU A 73 -5.76 6.21 -12.40
N SER A 74 -4.70 5.76 -13.06
CA SER A 74 -4.14 4.43 -12.80
C SER A 74 -3.58 4.30 -11.37
N GLU A 75 -2.91 5.32 -10.87
CA GLU A 75 -2.42 5.40 -9.50
C GLU A 75 -3.58 5.35 -8.49
N TYR A 76 -4.67 6.07 -8.79
CA TYR A 76 -5.83 6.06 -7.93
C TYR A 76 -6.52 4.68 -7.89
N VAL A 77 -6.52 3.95 -9.01
CA VAL A 77 -6.97 2.55 -9.02
C VAL A 77 -6.08 1.69 -8.12
N ALA A 78 -4.76 1.84 -8.20
CA ALA A 78 -3.83 1.12 -7.33
C ALA A 78 -4.05 1.46 -5.85
N LEU A 79 -4.20 2.73 -5.54
CA LEU A 79 -4.51 3.20 -4.18
C LEU A 79 -5.82 2.61 -3.65
N SER A 80 -6.86 2.52 -4.49
CA SER A 80 -8.13 1.90 -4.08
C SER A 80 -8.02 0.40 -3.80
N GLU A 81 -7.18 -0.31 -4.55
CA GLU A 81 -6.89 -1.73 -4.30
C GLU A 81 -6.09 -1.92 -2.99
N ALA A 82 -5.07 -1.08 -2.78
CA ALA A 82 -4.31 -1.05 -1.54
C ALA A 82 -5.20 -0.70 -0.33
N GLY A 83 -6.09 0.27 -0.48
CA GLY A 83 -7.05 0.63 0.59
C GLY A 83 -7.93 -0.53 1.01
N ARG A 84 -8.40 -1.35 0.06
CA ARG A 84 -9.19 -2.56 0.39
C ARG A 84 -8.38 -3.58 1.17
N GLU A 85 -7.12 -3.77 0.80
CA GLU A 85 -6.21 -4.66 1.51
C GLU A 85 -5.92 -4.14 2.92
N ALA A 86 -5.66 -2.83 3.07
CA ALA A 86 -5.47 -2.20 4.37
C ALA A 86 -6.68 -2.38 5.29
N PHE A 87 -7.89 -2.19 4.77
CA PHE A 87 -9.12 -2.38 5.52
C PHE A 87 -9.28 -3.84 5.99
N TRP A 88 -8.98 -4.81 5.12
CA TRP A 88 -9.00 -6.22 5.48
C TRP A 88 -7.93 -6.56 6.53
N LEU A 89 -6.70 -6.07 6.37
CA LEU A 89 -5.62 -6.27 7.35
C LEU A 89 -5.99 -5.70 8.72
N ARG A 90 -6.60 -4.51 8.78
CA ARG A 90 -7.04 -3.92 10.04
C ARG A 90 -8.02 -4.83 10.78
N ASN A 91 -9.01 -5.37 10.07
CA ASN A 91 -9.98 -6.29 10.66
C ASN A 91 -9.30 -7.58 11.13
N LEU A 92 -8.39 -8.14 10.33
CA LEU A 92 -7.62 -9.33 10.70
C LEU A 92 -6.78 -9.10 11.96
N PHE A 93 -6.05 -7.98 12.03
CA PHE A 93 -5.24 -7.66 13.20
C PHE A 93 -6.09 -7.38 14.43
N ASP A 94 -7.26 -6.76 14.29
CA ASP A 94 -8.21 -6.54 15.38
C ASP A 94 -8.73 -7.87 15.94
N GLU A 95 -9.14 -8.82 15.07
CA GLU A 95 -9.56 -10.18 15.47
C GLU A 95 -8.44 -10.96 16.17
N LEU A 96 -7.18 -10.69 15.82
CA LEU A 96 -6.02 -11.30 16.46
C LEU A 96 -5.63 -10.62 17.80
N GLY A 97 -6.33 -9.57 18.20
CA GLY A 97 -6.06 -8.82 19.44
C GLY A 97 -4.95 -7.77 19.31
N PHE A 98 -4.61 -7.35 18.08
CA PHE A 98 -3.62 -6.31 17.77
C PHE A 98 -4.26 -5.18 16.96
N PRO A 99 -5.24 -4.42 17.51
CA PRO A 99 -5.90 -3.36 16.77
C PRO A 99 -4.92 -2.25 16.37
N GLN A 100 -5.06 -1.77 15.14
CA GLN A 100 -4.31 -0.60 14.68
C GLN A 100 -5.00 0.67 15.17
N MET A 101 -4.37 1.40 16.08
CA MET A 101 -4.99 2.54 16.79
C MET A 101 -5.08 3.79 15.93
N GLY A 102 -4.09 4.04 15.06
CA GLY A 102 -4.07 5.17 14.13
C GLY A 102 -4.55 4.81 12.73
N PRO A 103 -4.67 5.80 11.81
CA PRO A 103 -4.90 5.56 10.40
C PRO A 103 -3.76 4.73 9.80
N THR A 104 -4.09 3.78 8.93
CA THR A 104 -3.07 3.05 8.18
C THR A 104 -2.48 3.95 7.11
N VAL A 105 -1.18 4.18 7.17
CA VAL A 105 -0.46 4.98 6.18
C VAL A 105 -0.30 4.19 4.89
N ILE A 106 -0.71 4.78 3.76
CA ILE A 106 -0.38 4.29 2.41
C ILE A 106 0.39 5.39 1.69
N LYS A 107 1.59 5.07 1.22
CA LYS A 107 2.45 6.00 0.50
C LYS A 107 2.31 5.84 -1.02
N SER A 108 2.25 6.96 -1.73
CA SER A 108 2.25 7.03 -3.20
C SER A 108 3.20 8.14 -3.65
N ASP A 109 3.89 7.95 -4.76
CA ASP A 109 4.75 8.98 -5.36
C ASP A 109 4.00 9.93 -6.31
N ASN A 110 2.72 9.65 -6.58
CA ASN A 110 1.86 10.50 -7.40
C ASN A 110 1.11 11.54 -6.54
N GLU A 111 1.62 12.78 -6.52
CA GLU A 111 1.00 13.89 -5.78
C GLU A 111 -0.47 14.11 -6.15
N GLY A 112 -0.84 13.92 -7.43
CA GLY A 112 -2.22 14.05 -7.88
C GLY A 112 -3.15 13.05 -7.19
N SER A 113 -2.73 11.80 -7.03
CA SER A 113 -3.52 10.78 -6.34
C SER A 113 -3.65 11.08 -4.85
N VAL A 114 -2.59 11.59 -4.22
CA VAL A 114 -2.60 12.02 -2.81
C VAL A 114 -3.55 13.19 -2.59
N ILE A 115 -3.45 14.25 -3.40
CA ILE A 115 -4.34 15.42 -3.31
C ILE A 115 -5.81 15.01 -3.48
N LEU A 116 -6.11 14.13 -4.44
CA LEU A 116 -7.46 13.66 -4.71
C LEU A 116 -8.05 12.81 -3.59
N SER A 117 -7.22 12.13 -2.81
CA SER A 117 -7.68 11.35 -1.65
C SER A 117 -8.17 12.24 -0.50
N HIS A 118 -7.66 13.48 -0.41
CA HIS A 118 -8.00 14.46 0.63
C HIS A 118 -9.01 15.51 0.18
N ASN A 119 -9.12 15.81 -1.13
CA ASN A 119 -9.91 16.92 -1.65
C ASN A 119 -11.09 16.46 -2.52
N PRO A 120 -12.28 17.09 -2.38
CA PRO A 120 -13.48 16.72 -3.15
C PRO A 120 -13.52 17.28 -4.58
N GLN A 121 -12.42 17.73 -5.18
CA GLN A 121 -12.43 18.30 -6.52
C GLN A 121 -12.80 17.25 -7.58
N PHE A 122 -13.90 17.50 -8.27
CA PHE A 122 -14.46 16.60 -9.28
C PHE A 122 -13.77 16.81 -10.63
N HIS A 123 -13.00 15.83 -11.06
CA HIS A 123 -12.65 15.67 -12.45
C HIS A 123 -13.75 14.88 -13.19
N ALA A 124 -13.83 15.02 -14.52
CA ALA A 124 -14.77 14.28 -15.36
C ALA A 124 -14.39 12.81 -15.50
N TRP A 125 -14.44 12.09 -14.38
CA TRP A 125 -14.11 10.66 -14.33
C TRP A 125 -15.30 9.78 -14.69
N THR A 126 -15.02 8.60 -15.19
CA THR A 126 -16.02 7.55 -15.44
C THR A 126 -16.68 7.09 -14.13
N LYS A 127 -17.90 6.55 -14.21
CA LYS A 127 -18.69 6.19 -13.03
C LYS A 127 -17.95 5.25 -12.07
N HIS A 128 -17.23 4.26 -12.57
CA HIS A 128 -16.51 3.28 -11.74
C HIS A 128 -15.29 3.89 -11.03
N ILE A 129 -14.64 4.88 -11.60
CA ILE A 129 -13.58 5.63 -10.94
C ILE A 129 -14.16 6.52 -9.85
N LYS A 130 -15.31 7.16 -10.09
CA LYS A 130 -16.01 7.93 -9.05
C LYS A 130 -16.34 7.10 -7.83
N ILE A 131 -16.81 5.85 -8.01
CA ILE A 131 -17.11 4.95 -6.88
C ILE A 131 -15.84 4.66 -6.07
N ARG A 132 -14.71 4.35 -6.72
CA ARG A 132 -13.43 4.12 -6.05
C ARG A 132 -12.95 5.37 -5.30
N HIS A 133 -13.12 6.54 -5.94
CA HIS A 133 -12.76 7.83 -5.37
C HIS A 133 -13.54 8.14 -4.09
N HIS A 134 -14.85 7.98 -4.10
CA HIS A 134 -15.67 8.20 -2.92
C HIS A 134 -15.28 7.26 -1.79
N TRP A 135 -15.10 5.98 -2.09
CA TRP A 135 -14.74 4.98 -1.09
C TRP A 135 -13.38 5.25 -0.42
N VAL A 136 -12.31 5.56 -1.19
CA VAL A 136 -11.00 5.88 -0.60
C VAL A 136 -11.09 7.14 0.26
N ARG A 137 -11.80 8.17 -0.21
CA ARG A 137 -11.99 9.41 0.53
C ARG A 137 -12.77 9.18 1.83
N ASP A 138 -13.79 8.34 1.81
CA ASP A 138 -14.55 8.01 3.02
C ASP A 138 -13.62 7.35 4.04
N LEU A 139 -12.75 6.42 3.63
CA LEU A 139 -11.75 5.82 4.52
C LEU A 139 -10.74 6.84 5.09
N VAL A 140 -10.38 7.87 4.31
CA VAL A 140 -9.50 8.95 4.79
C VAL A 140 -10.24 9.86 5.76
N ASN A 141 -11.48 10.25 5.46
CA ASN A 141 -12.33 11.08 6.34
C ASN A 141 -12.60 10.38 7.68
N ASP A 142 -12.84 9.06 7.64
CA ASP A 142 -13.09 8.23 8.82
C ASP A 142 -11.82 7.90 9.60
N LYS A 143 -10.66 8.43 9.17
CA LYS A 143 -9.34 8.18 9.77
C LYS A 143 -8.95 6.69 9.82
N ILE A 144 -9.43 5.93 8.89
CA ILE A 144 -9.05 4.53 8.66
C ILE A 144 -7.76 4.47 7.86
N LEU A 145 -7.63 5.35 6.86
CA LEU A 145 -6.43 5.51 6.04
C LEU A 145 -5.85 6.92 6.17
N ASP A 146 -4.53 7.01 5.97
CA ASP A 146 -3.81 8.26 5.73
C ASP A 146 -2.95 8.09 4.48
N VAL A 147 -3.24 8.85 3.42
CA VAL A 147 -2.52 8.78 2.15
C VAL A 147 -1.44 9.86 2.14
N GLN A 148 -0.19 9.43 2.06
CA GLN A 148 0.96 10.32 2.12
C GLN A 148 1.78 10.26 0.83
N SER A 149 2.38 11.39 0.46
CA SER A 149 3.37 11.43 -0.61
C SER A 149 4.68 10.82 -0.16
N CYS A 150 5.34 10.08 -1.05
CA CYS A 150 6.72 9.66 -0.87
C CYS A 150 7.56 10.05 -2.10
N ARG A 151 8.88 10.03 -1.94
CA ARG A 151 9.80 10.27 -3.06
C ARG A 151 9.95 8.98 -3.88
N ASP A 152 10.18 9.13 -5.19
CA ASP A 152 10.44 7.99 -6.09
C ASP A 152 11.44 6.95 -5.54
N PRO A 153 12.59 7.32 -4.96
CA PRO A 153 13.50 6.31 -4.39
C PRO A 153 12.94 5.51 -3.21
N GLU A 154 11.87 6.00 -2.56
CA GLU A 154 11.24 5.38 -1.38
C GLU A 154 10.02 4.53 -1.74
N GLN A 155 9.58 4.54 -3.02
CA GLN A 155 8.40 3.83 -3.47
C GLN A 155 8.66 2.32 -3.60
N THR A 156 8.47 1.57 -2.53
CA THR A 156 8.73 0.13 -2.48
C THR A 156 7.81 -0.66 -3.43
N ALA A 157 6.61 -0.16 -3.73
CA ALA A 157 5.70 -0.82 -4.66
C ALA A 157 6.17 -0.81 -6.13
N ASP A 158 7.17 0.01 -6.49
CA ASP A 158 7.79 0.04 -7.82
C ASP A 158 8.28 -1.32 -8.30
N ILE A 159 8.83 -2.13 -7.38
CA ILE A 159 9.34 -3.49 -7.70
C ILE A 159 8.23 -4.43 -8.21
N LEU A 160 6.97 -4.08 -7.97
CA LEU A 160 5.79 -4.88 -8.33
C LEU A 160 5.14 -4.40 -9.65
N THR A 161 5.55 -3.25 -10.18
CA THR A 161 4.89 -2.62 -11.33
C THR A 161 5.79 -2.47 -12.54
N LYS A 162 7.09 -2.31 -12.35
CA LYS A 162 8.05 -2.01 -13.44
C LYS A 162 9.41 -2.68 -13.20
N PRO A 163 10.17 -2.99 -14.27
CA PRO A 163 11.56 -3.44 -14.15
C PRO A 163 12.41 -2.31 -13.55
N LEU A 164 13.22 -2.62 -12.55
CA LEU A 164 14.06 -1.66 -11.86
C LEU A 164 15.55 -1.91 -12.10
N PRO A 165 16.39 -0.87 -12.13
CA PRO A 165 17.84 -1.01 -12.06
C PRO A 165 18.26 -1.82 -10.82
N LYS A 166 19.32 -2.62 -10.95
CA LYS A 166 19.79 -3.54 -9.92
C LYS A 166 19.89 -2.91 -8.51
N PRO A 167 20.47 -1.71 -8.33
CA PRO A 167 20.58 -1.11 -6.98
C PRO A 167 19.21 -0.82 -6.35
N LYS A 168 18.26 -0.24 -7.14
CA LYS A 168 16.90 0.07 -6.66
C LYS A 168 16.13 -1.20 -6.35
N HIS A 169 16.22 -2.22 -7.21
CA HIS A 169 15.62 -3.53 -7.00
C HIS A 169 16.15 -4.20 -5.73
N GLN A 170 17.46 -4.22 -5.50
CA GLN A 170 18.07 -4.80 -4.30
C GLN A 170 17.60 -4.09 -3.03
N ARG A 171 17.53 -2.74 -3.05
CA ARG A 171 17.04 -1.96 -1.94
C ARG A 171 15.60 -2.34 -1.56
N HIS A 172 14.67 -2.30 -2.52
CA HIS A 172 13.28 -2.63 -2.24
C HIS A 172 13.09 -4.09 -1.83
N ARG A 173 13.89 -5.02 -2.38
CA ARG A 173 13.90 -6.40 -1.92
C ARG A 173 14.30 -6.51 -0.45
N CYS A 174 15.31 -5.76 -0.01
CA CYS A 174 15.70 -5.70 1.40
C CYS A 174 14.59 -5.09 2.28
N GLU A 175 13.96 -4.00 1.83
CA GLU A 175 12.83 -3.36 2.54
C GLU A 175 11.63 -4.32 2.70
N MET A 176 11.43 -5.22 1.75
CA MET A 176 10.41 -6.28 1.84
C MET A 176 10.84 -7.48 2.70
N GLY A 177 12.01 -7.44 3.34
CA GLY A 177 12.52 -8.53 4.17
C GLY A 177 13.05 -9.73 3.39
N MET A 178 13.24 -9.61 2.06
CA MET A 178 13.75 -10.66 1.18
C MET A 178 15.26 -10.56 0.91
N GLY A 179 15.97 -9.72 1.64
CA GLY A 179 17.41 -9.56 1.56
C GLY A 179 18.10 -10.62 2.42
N GLY A 180 18.79 -11.59 1.80
CA GLY A 180 19.85 -12.32 2.50
C GLY A 180 21.03 -11.36 2.69
N THR A 181 21.60 -11.33 3.87
CA THR A 181 22.95 -10.76 4.10
C THR A 181 23.93 -11.57 3.25
N GLU A 182 24.44 -11.00 2.13
CA GLU A 182 25.68 -11.45 1.54
C GLU A 182 26.85 -10.89 2.34
#